data_937cee2569fd1625ea3906ff24c674b6
#
_entry.id   937cee2569fd1625ea3906ff24c674b6
#
_cell.length_a   1.000
_cell.length_b   1.000
_cell.length_c   1.000
_cell.angle_alpha   90.00
_cell.angle_beta   90.00
_cell.angle_gamma   90.00
#
_symmetry.space_group_name_H-M   'P 1'
#
loop_
_entity.id
_entity.type
_entity.pdbx_description
1 polymer ?
#
loop_
_entity_poly.entity_id
_entity_poly.type
_entity_poly.pdbx_seq_one_letter_code
_entity_poly.pdbx_strand_id
1 'polypeptide(L)'
;MGHHPKEALQTALNHDDVTLTALDKDDVPFAMFGVGRVGGMAYIWLLGTDGLADNSYQFTKASKKYVQLFTKPYGCVFNFVHQDNELALRWLRFCGAKFIRKLEFSSQPFYEFIITST
;
A
#
# COMPACT_ATOMS: atom_id res chain seq x y z
N MET A 1 -11.11 -9.38 20.98
CA MET A 1 -9.86 -8.79 20.71
C MET A 1 -9.80 -8.23 19.30
N GLY A 2 -9.25 -7.11 19.22
CA GLY A 2 -9.05 -6.56 17.93
C GLY A 2 -8.09 -7.43 17.15
N HIS A 3 -8.32 -7.56 15.90
CA HIS A 3 -7.43 -8.31 15.07
C HIS A 3 -6.20 -7.51 14.77
N HIS A 4 -5.09 -8.12 15.00
CA HIS A 4 -3.84 -7.52 14.61
C HIS A 4 -3.67 -7.71 13.12
N PRO A 5 -3.01 -6.77 12.44
CA PRO A 5 -2.76 -6.94 11.04
C PRO A 5 -2.11 -8.27 10.70
N LYS A 6 -1.23 -8.76 11.54
CA LYS A 6 -0.56 -10.00 11.24
C LYS A 6 -1.48 -11.21 11.35
N GLU A 7 -2.45 -11.17 12.25
CA GLU A 7 -3.42 -12.25 12.37
C GLU A 7 -4.53 -12.11 11.36
N ALA A 8 -4.87 -10.87 11.08
CA ALA A 8 -5.93 -10.59 10.15
C ALA A 8 -5.45 -10.64 8.71
N LEU A 9 -4.16 -10.69 8.52
CA LEU A 9 -3.59 -10.68 7.19
C LEU A 9 -3.52 -12.07 6.63
N GLN A 10 -4.07 -12.20 5.46
CA GLN A 10 -3.99 -13.41 4.71
C GLN A 10 -2.95 -13.19 3.63
N THR A 11 -1.91 -13.98 3.65
CA THR A 11 -0.84 -13.82 2.69
C THR A 11 -1.08 -14.71 1.51
N ALA A 12 -1.21 -14.11 0.35
CA ALA A 12 -1.27 -14.84 -0.90
C ALA A 12 0.08 -14.67 -1.57
N LEU A 13 0.83 -15.75 -1.59
CA LEU A 13 2.13 -15.73 -2.25
C LEU A 13 2.00 -16.32 -3.63
N ASN A 14 2.42 -15.55 -4.61
CA ASN A 14 2.42 -16.01 -5.97
C ASN A 14 3.80 -15.69 -6.52
N HIS A 15 4.75 -16.58 -6.25
CA HIS A 15 6.14 -16.42 -6.66
C HIS A 15 6.74 -15.14 -6.11
N ASP A 16 6.56 -14.02 -6.82
CA ASP A 16 7.17 -12.75 -6.47
C ASP A 16 6.19 -11.78 -5.85
N ASP A 17 4.92 -12.16 -5.76
CA ASP A 17 3.88 -11.26 -5.30
C ASP A 17 3.50 -11.58 -3.86
N VAL A 18 3.30 -10.53 -3.07
CA VAL A 18 2.82 -10.65 -1.71
C VAL A 18 1.59 -9.78 -1.57
N THR A 19 0.51 -10.35 -1.06
CA THR A 19 -0.74 -9.64 -0.82
C THR A 19 -1.16 -9.83 0.62
N LEU A 20 -1.53 -8.74 1.27
CA LEU A 20 -2.02 -8.77 2.64
C LEU A 20 -3.41 -8.15 2.68
N THR A 21 -4.28 -8.73 3.50
CA THR A 21 -5.64 -8.23 3.69
C THR A 21 -5.78 -7.75 5.13
N ALA A 22 -6.27 -6.54 5.30
CA ALA A 22 -6.50 -5.98 6.62
C ALA A 22 -7.96 -6.12 6.99
N LEU A 23 -8.20 -6.62 8.21
CA LEU A 23 -9.54 -6.81 8.74
C LEU A 23 -9.78 -5.85 9.90
N ASP A 24 -11.02 -5.42 10.04
CA ASP A 24 -11.37 -4.59 11.19
C ASP A 24 -11.63 -5.46 12.41
N LYS A 25 -12.08 -4.85 13.50
CA LYS A 25 -12.30 -5.57 14.75
C LYS A 25 -13.40 -6.63 14.64
N ASP A 26 -14.24 -6.55 13.64
CA ASP A 26 -15.33 -7.49 13.41
C ASP A 26 -14.99 -8.49 12.31
N ASP A 27 -13.72 -8.59 11.94
CA ASP A 27 -13.23 -9.49 10.90
C ASP A 27 -13.73 -9.15 9.50
N VAL A 28 -14.11 -7.91 9.29
CA VAL A 28 -14.55 -7.47 7.97
C VAL A 28 -13.36 -6.89 7.22
N PRO A 29 -13.07 -7.41 6.03
CA PRO A 29 -11.95 -6.87 5.23
C PRO A 29 -12.24 -5.42 4.84
N PHE A 30 -11.25 -4.55 5.01
CA PHE A 30 -11.41 -3.16 4.60
C PHE A 30 -10.29 -2.66 3.71
N ALA A 31 -9.22 -3.42 3.59
CA ALA A 31 -8.13 -3.01 2.70
C ALA A 31 -7.30 -4.22 2.32
N MET A 32 -6.72 -4.14 1.14
CA MET A 32 -5.70 -5.10 0.69
C MET A 32 -4.55 -4.29 0.13
N PHE A 33 -3.34 -4.75 0.37
CA PHE A 33 -2.17 -4.10 -0.21
C PHE A 33 -1.09 -5.13 -0.45
N GLY A 34 -0.18 -4.80 -1.32
CA GLY A 34 0.86 -5.76 -1.64
C GLY A 34 1.86 -5.23 -2.63
N VAL A 35 2.72 -6.11 -3.06
CA VAL A 35 3.78 -5.81 -4.01
C VAL A 35 3.73 -6.84 -5.13
N GLY A 36 3.90 -6.37 -6.34
CA GLY A 36 4.05 -7.22 -7.50
C GLY A 36 5.26 -6.81 -8.30
N ARG A 37 5.57 -7.57 -9.32
CA ARG A 37 6.71 -7.26 -10.19
C ARG A 37 6.27 -7.18 -11.64
N VAL A 38 6.85 -6.23 -12.34
CA VAL A 38 6.64 -6.09 -13.77
C VAL A 38 7.95 -5.63 -14.39
N GLY A 39 8.44 -6.41 -15.35
CA GLY A 39 9.63 -6.03 -16.08
C GLY A 39 10.86 -5.78 -15.22
N GLY A 40 11.05 -6.53 -14.15
CA GLY A 40 12.19 -6.35 -13.26
C GLY A 40 12.03 -5.25 -12.24
N MET A 41 10.89 -4.55 -12.25
CA MET A 41 10.60 -3.50 -11.29
C MET A 41 9.48 -3.96 -10.36
N ALA A 42 9.56 -3.54 -9.10
CA ALA A 42 8.54 -3.86 -8.11
C ALA A 42 7.60 -2.69 -7.93
N TYR A 43 6.32 -2.98 -7.87
CA TYR A 43 5.31 -1.94 -7.62
C TYR A 43 4.48 -2.29 -6.39
N ILE A 44 4.03 -1.26 -5.69
CA ILE A 44 3.18 -1.40 -4.51
C ILE A 44 1.77 -0.93 -4.86
N TRP A 45 0.78 -1.60 -4.30
CA TRP A 45 -0.61 -1.25 -4.59
C TRP A 45 -1.46 -1.34 -3.32
N LEU A 46 -2.56 -0.63 -3.34
CA LEU A 46 -3.51 -0.58 -2.24
C LEU A 46 -4.92 -0.52 -2.81
N LEU A 47 -5.78 -1.37 -2.29
CA LEU A 47 -7.22 -1.31 -2.57
C LEU A 47 -7.93 -1.18 -1.23
N GLY A 48 -8.92 -0.30 -1.18
CA GLY A 48 -9.67 -0.09 0.04
C GLY A 48 -11.16 -0.04 -0.21
N THR A 49 -11.92 -0.43 0.80
CA THR A 49 -13.37 -0.24 0.83
C THR A 49 -13.66 1.05 1.58
N ASP A 50 -14.95 1.37 1.73
CA ASP A 50 -15.34 2.54 2.53
C ASP A 50 -14.86 2.42 3.96
N GLY A 51 -14.69 1.19 4.46
CA GLY A 51 -14.17 0.97 5.80
C GLY A 51 -12.74 1.44 6.00
N LEU A 52 -11.99 1.64 4.92
CA LEU A 52 -10.61 2.10 5.06
C LEU A 52 -10.57 3.49 5.68
N ALA A 53 -11.50 4.36 5.34
CA ALA A 53 -11.52 5.71 5.92
C ALA A 53 -11.70 5.65 7.45
N ASP A 54 -12.55 4.75 7.92
CA ASP A 54 -12.84 4.61 9.34
C ASP A 54 -11.68 3.99 10.12
N ASN A 55 -10.83 3.23 9.43
CA ASN A 55 -9.74 2.50 10.05
C ASN A 55 -8.38 3.00 9.59
N SER A 56 -8.33 4.17 8.95
CA SER A 56 -7.12 4.61 8.24
C SER A 56 -5.94 4.86 9.18
N TYR A 57 -6.19 5.39 10.37
CA TYR A 57 -5.09 5.67 11.29
C TYR A 57 -4.39 4.38 11.72
N GLN A 58 -5.18 3.41 12.16
CA GLN A 58 -4.62 2.13 12.62
C GLN A 58 -3.97 1.38 11.47
N PHE A 59 -4.63 1.40 10.31
CA PHE A 59 -4.08 0.75 9.14
C PHE A 59 -2.73 1.38 8.75
N THR A 60 -2.68 2.69 8.72
CA THR A 60 -1.46 3.40 8.32
C THR A 60 -0.30 3.03 9.25
N LYS A 61 -0.55 3.04 10.54
CA LYS A 61 0.50 2.69 11.51
C LYS A 61 0.93 1.24 11.38
N ALA A 62 -0.02 0.33 11.26
CA ALA A 62 0.29 -1.09 11.22
C ALA A 62 0.96 -1.51 9.91
N SER A 63 0.57 -0.88 8.80
CA SER A 63 1.05 -1.29 7.50
C SER A 63 2.47 -0.82 7.20
N LYS A 64 2.94 0.23 7.87
CA LYS A 64 4.25 0.79 7.53
C LYS A 64 5.36 -0.24 7.57
N LYS A 65 5.39 -1.06 8.61
CA LYS A 65 6.44 -2.07 8.74
C LYS A 65 6.34 -3.12 7.64
N TYR A 66 5.13 -3.45 7.22
CA TYR A 66 4.95 -4.42 6.15
C TYR A 66 5.41 -3.86 4.81
N VAL A 67 5.11 -2.58 4.57
CA VAL A 67 5.59 -1.92 3.37
C VAL A 67 7.11 -1.94 3.31
N GLN A 68 7.76 -1.68 4.44
CA GLN A 68 9.22 -1.72 4.49
C GLN A 68 9.76 -3.12 4.26
N LEU A 69 9.11 -4.13 4.85
CA LEU A 69 9.51 -5.51 4.62
C LEU A 69 9.35 -5.91 3.16
N PHE A 70 8.27 -5.47 2.51
CA PHE A 70 8.05 -5.78 1.10
C PHE A 70 9.07 -5.09 0.19
N THR A 71 9.46 -3.87 0.58
CA THR A 71 10.37 -3.08 -0.22
C THR A 71 11.81 -3.60 -0.15
N LYS A 72 12.18 -4.16 0.99
CA LYS A 72 13.55 -4.53 1.27
C LYS A 72 14.18 -5.44 0.22
N PRO A 73 13.51 -6.52 -0.23
CA PRO A 73 14.12 -7.40 -1.23
C PRO A 73 14.39 -6.71 -2.57
N TYR A 74 13.65 -5.66 -2.87
CA TYR A 74 13.73 -4.99 -4.17
C TYR A 74 14.53 -3.71 -4.14
N GLY A 75 14.80 -3.20 -2.95
CA GLY A 75 15.47 -1.91 -2.78
C GLY A 75 14.53 -0.73 -2.91
N CYS A 76 13.59 -0.78 -3.81
CA CYS A 76 12.56 0.24 -3.93
C CYS A 76 11.34 -0.33 -4.64
N VAL A 77 10.20 0.32 -4.38
CA VAL A 77 8.95 0.02 -5.07
C VAL A 77 8.37 1.32 -5.58
N PHE A 78 7.58 1.24 -6.65
CA PHE A 78 7.01 2.43 -7.27
C PHE A 78 5.54 2.20 -7.57
N ASN A 79 4.84 3.28 -7.90
CA ASN A 79 3.55 3.23 -8.56
C ASN A 79 3.07 4.66 -8.82
N PHE A 80 1.84 4.77 -9.25
CA PHE A 80 1.19 6.04 -9.52
C PHE A 80 -0.04 6.15 -8.62
N VAL A 81 -0.36 7.35 -8.19
CA VAL A 81 -1.51 7.60 -7.35
C VAL A 81 -2.23 8.84 -7.86
N HIS A 82 -3.56 8.77 -7.92
CA HIS A 82 -4.36 9.90 -8.36
C HIS A 82 -4.23 11.04 -7.34
N GLN A 83 -4.09 12.26 -7.86
CA GLN A 83 -3.87 13.43 -7.02
C GLN A 83 -4.99 13.66 -6.01
N ASP A 84 -6.21 13.23 -6.30
CA ASP A 84 -7.35 13.42 -5.42
C ASP A 84 -7.54 12.28 -4.42
N ASN A 85 -6.71 11.25 -4.46
CA ASN A 85 -6.82 10.13 -3.56
C ASN A 85 -6.08 10.45 -2.25
N GLU A 86 -6.72 11.23 -1.39
CA GLU A 86 -6.06 11.74 -0.19
C GLU A 86 -5.70 10.68 0.82
N LEU A 87 -6.52 9.63 0.93
CA LEU A 87 -6.20 8.54 1.83
C LEU A 87 -4.91 7.85 1.42
N ALA A 88 -4.79 7.56 0.13
CA ALA A 88 -3.58 6.92 -0.38
C ALA A 88 -2.38 7.84 -0.26
N LEU A 89 -2.54 9.13 -0.55
CA LEU A 89 -1.44 10.08 -0.42
C LEU A 89 -0.93 10.14 1.01
N ARG A 90 -1.82 10.17 1.98
CA ARG A 90 -1.44 10.19 3.39
C ARG A 90 -0.71 8.92 3.79
N TRP A 91 -1.26 7.79 3.36
CA TRP A 91 -0.64 6.50 3.63
C TRP A 91 0.77 6.43 3.06
N LEU A 92 0.90 6.85 1.81
CA LEU A 92 2.20 6.81 1.14
C LEU A 92 3.21 7.72 1.82
N ARG A 93 2.79 8.94 2.20
CA ARG A 93 3.68 9.83 2.92
C ARG A 93 4.17 9.23 4.22
N PHE A 94 3.26 8.60 4.95
CA PHE A 94 3.62 7.97 6.21
C PHE A 94 4.59 6.82 5.98
N CYS A 95 4.44 6.09 4.88
CA CYS A 95 5.33 4.98 4.54
C CYS A 95 6.66 5.44 3.94
N GLY A 96 6.86 6.74 3.81
CA GLY A 96 8.13 7.26 3.34
C GLY A 96 8.23 7.45 1.84
N ALA A 97 7.09 7.50 1.15
CA ALA A 97 7.10 7.68 -0.29
C ALA A 97 7.63 9.06 -0.67
N LYS A 98 8.37 9.10 -1.77
CA LYS A 98 8.80 10.34 -2.39
C LYS A 98 8.06 10.50 -3.70
N PHE A 99 7.43 11.65 -3.89
CA PHE A 99 6.68 11.94 -5.10
C PHE A 99 7.63 12.61 -6.06
N ILE A 100 7.91 11.90 -7.16
CA ILE A 100 9.00 12.34 -8.05
C ILE A 100 8.50 13.18 -9.20
N ARG A 101 7.27 13.00 -9.63
CA ARG A 101 6.73 13.88 -10.69
C ARG A 101 5.23 13.71 -10.80
N LYS A 102 4.61 14.68 -11.47
CA LYS A 102 3.19 14.64 -11.77
C LYS A 102 3.03 14.32 -13.25
N LEU A 103 2.11 13.39 -13.54
CA LEU A 103 1.84 12.95 -14.89
C LEU A 103 0.34 13.04 -15.15
N GLU A 104 -0.02 12.94 -16.43
CA GLU A 104 -1.41 12.96 -16.81
C GLU A 104 -1.70 11.70 -17.62
N PHE A 105 -2.71 10.94 -17.18
CA PHE A 105 -3.19 9.77 -17.90
C PHE A 105 -4.68 9.94 -18.16
N SER A 106 -5.09 9.82 -19.42
CA SER A 106 -6.50 9.97 -19.79
C SER A 106 -7.11 11.25 -19.18
N SER A 107 -6.36 12.35 -19.26
CA SER A 107 -6.75 13.67 -18.74
C SER A 107 -6.89 13.70 -17.22
N GLN A 108 -6.36 12.72 -16.51
CA GLN A 108 -6.40 12.68 -15.05
C GLN A 108 -5.00 12.86 -14.48
N PRO A 109 -4.86 13.67 -13.42
CA PRO A 109 -3.53 13.92 -12.83
C PRO A 109 -3.14 12.82 -11.85
N PHE A 110 -1.91 12.34 -11.99
CA PHE A 110 -1.34 11.32 -11.12
C PHE A 110 0.03 11.76 -10.66
N TYR A 111 0.41 11.32 -9.47
CA TYR A 111 1.78 11.44 -8.99
C TYR A 111 2.47 10.10 -9.15
N GLU A 112 3.68 10.15 -9.64
CA GLU A 112 4.55 8.99 -9.61
C GLU A 112 5.36 9.04 -8.32
N PHE A 113 5.43 7.93 -7.60
CA PHE A 113 6.13 7.90 -6.33
C PHE A 113 7.02 6.67 -6.24
N ILE A 114 8.00 6.76 -5.36
CA ILE A 114 8.82 5.60 -5.00
C ILE A 114 8.95 5.53 -3.49
N ILE A 115 9.10 4.30 -2.99
CA ILE A 115 9.44 4.04 -1.60
C ILE A 115 10.73 3.24 -1.63
N THR A 116 11.73 3.72 -0.94
CA THR A 116 13.02 3.03 -0.90
C THR A 116 13.16 2.30 0.44
N SER A 117 13.91 1.20 0.42
CA SER A 117 14.19 0.49 1.66
C SER A 117 15.14 1.32 2.52
N THR A 118 14.98 1.17 3.82
CA THR A 118 15.84 1.87 4.78
C THR A 118 16.79 0.93 5.46
#